data_de6131c607c0962dcc5e1d13e56e0306
#
_entry.id   de6131c607c0962dcc5e1d13e56e0306
#
_cell.length_a   1.000
_cell.length_b   1.000
_cell.length_c   1.000
_cell.angle_alpha   90.00
_cell.angle_beta   90.00
_cell.angle_gamma   90.00
#
_symmetry.space_group_name_H-M   'P 1'
#
loop_
_entity.id
_entity.type
_entity.pdbx_description
1 polymer ?
#
loop_
_entity_poly.entity_id
_entity_poly.type
_entity_poly.pdbx_seq_one_letter_code
_entity_poly.pdbx_strand_id
1 'polypeptide(L)'
;MRPWQTAVPAEDREIFDRGGFGQRQEWGRRPAVIVVDVCASFLGPRKPTAEAVNTVATSCGQVGWDTLPTIRRLLDTARAAGLPVIYTTPTPTTRTTKKPSNHGEEGLRIPDEVAPQPGELVIRKPKASGFLDTGLATYLRKQGVDSLITCGVSTSGCVRATAVDGFSHEFTVFVVEDCCFDRSQFFHNASLYDMNAKYATVVTLEETVAFLTTRAKEAA
;
A
#
# COMPACT_ATOMS: atom_id res chain seq x y z
N MET A 1 -8.29 -3.40 20.31
CA MET A 1 -7.09 -2.66 19.90
C MET A 1 -6.39 -3.48 18.83
N ARG A 2 -5.98 -2.89 17.70
CA ARG A 2 -5.34 -3.58 16.58
C ARG A 2 -3.87 -3.86 16.91
N PRO A 3 -3.22 -4.91 16.34
CA PRO A 3 -1.83 -5.27 16.66
C PRO A 3 -0.82 -4.12 16.49
N TRP A 4 -0.97 -3.30 15.47
CA TRP A 4 -0.07 -2.16 15.26
C TRP A 4 -0.24 -1.06 16.31
N GLN A 5 -1.41 -0.89 16.90
CA GLN A 5 -1.64 0.09 17.97
C GLN A 5 -0.92 -0.31 19.27
N THR A 6 -0.70 -1.60 19.49
CA THR A 6 0.00 -2.13 20.67
C THR A 6 1.50 -2.35 20.45
N ALA A 7 1.99 -2.19 19.24
CA ALA A 7 3.42 -2.36 18.91
C ALA A 7 4.30 -1.22 19.46
N VAL A 8 3.69 -0.08 19.78
CA VAL A 8 4.37 1.08 20.35
C VAL A 8 4.17 1.09 21.87
N PRO A 9 5.20 1.40 22.69
CA PRO A 9 5.09 1.49 24.14
C PRO A 9 3.94 2.39 24.59
N ALA A 10 3.31 2.06 25.73
CA ALA A 10 2.15 2.81 26.23
C ALA A 10 2.47 4.28 26.50
N GLU A 11 3.66 4.55 27.03
CA GLU A 11 4.17 5.89 27.32
C GLU A 11 4.30 6.74 26.03
N ASP A 12 4.81 6.16 24.95
CA ASP A 12 4.91 6.85 23.66
C ASP A 12 3.52 7.15 23.08
N ARG A 13 2.59 6.18 23.19
CA ARG A 13 1.20 6.40 22.74
C ARG A 13 0.54 7.56 23.47
N GLU A 14 0.74 7.64 24.79
CA GLU A 14 0.21 8.73 25.61
C GLU A 14 0.72 10.11 25.17
N ILE A 15 2.01 10.20 24.77
CA ILE A 15 2.59 11.44 24.23
C ILE A 15 1.87 11.86 22.95
N PHE A 16 1.66 10.91 22.01
CA PHE A 16 0.96 11.19 20.76
C PHE A 16 -0.52 11.55 20.99
N ASP A 17 -1.21 10.84 21.87
CA ASP A 17 -2.60 11.12 22.22
C ASP A 17 -2.77 12.52 22.83
N ARG A 18 -1.89 12.90 23.77
CA ARG A 18 -1.86 14.25 24.37
C ARG A 18 -1.52 15.34 23.34
N GLY A 19 -0.68 15.02 22.37
CA GLY A 19 -0.34 15.92 21.26
C GLY A 19 -1.44 16.06 20.21
N GLY A 20 -2.53 15.29 20.31
CA GLY A 20 -3.65 15.31 19.37
C GLY A 20 -3.32 14.67 18.01
N PHE A 21 -2.32 13.79 17.94
CA PHE A 21 -1.96 13.05 16.75
C PHE A 21 -2.96 11.90 16.45
N GLY A 22 -2.93 11.39 15.21
CA GLY A 22 -3.73 10.24 14.82
C GLY A 22 -5.23 10.54 14.65
N GLN A 23 -5.57 11.79 14.37
CA GLN A 23 -6.95 12.17 14.05
C GLN A 23 -7.42 11.48 12.78
N ARG A 24 -8.57 10.80 12.87
CA ARG A 24 -9.16 10.12 11.72
C ARG A 24 -9.62 11.14 10.68
N GLN A 25 -9.18 10.94 9.44
CA GLN A 25 -9.61 11.76 8.31
C GLN A 25 -10.94 11.24 7.76
N GLU A 26 -11.73 12.17 7.20
CA GLU A 26 -12.94 11.82 6.46
C GLU A 26 -12.59 11.23 5.09
N TRP A 27 -13.39 10.28 4.63
CA TRP A 27 -13.23 9.71 3.30
C TRP A 27 -13.41 10.77 2.21
N GLY A 28 -12.54 10.75 1.22
CA GLY A 28 -12.64 11.64 0.08
C GLY A 28 -13.83 11.29 -0.85
N ARG A 29 -14.18 12.24 -1.68
CA ARG A 29 -15.28 12.08 -2.64
C ARG A 29 -14.88 11.34 -3.91
N ARG A 30 -13.59 11.39 -4.28
CA ARG A 30 -13.03 10.77 -5.50
C ARG A 30 -11.76 9.99 -5.17
N PRO A 31 -11.88 8.86 -4.47
CA PRO A 31 -10.74 8.05 -4.12
C PRO A 31 -10.17 7.31 -5.34
N ALA A 32 -8.87 6.99 -5.27
CA ALA A 32 -8.22 6.04 -6.17
C ALA A 32 -7.48 4.98 -5.35
N VAL A 33 -7.40 3.75 -5.85
CA VAL A 33 -6.62 2.68 -5.22
C VAL A 33 -5.21 2.68 -5.80
N ILE A 34 -4.21 2.68 -4.91
CA ILE A 34 -2.79 2.54 -5.28
C ILE A 34 -2.27 1.20 -4.76
N VAL A 35 -1.97 0.30 -5.68
CA VAL A 35 -1.37 -1.02 -5.39
C VAL A 35 0.15 -0.89 -5.52
N VAL A 36 0.84 -0.89 -4.39
CA VAL A 36 2.27 -0.63 -4.34
C VAL A 36 3.06 -1.92 -4.43
N ASP A 37 3.81 -2.10 -5.53
CA ASP A 37 4.87 -3.09 -5.72
C ASP A 37 4.49 -4.56 -5.48
N VAL A 38 3.24 -4.94 -5.60
CA VAL A 38 2.80 -6.33 -5.47
C VAL A 38 3.24 -7.11 -6.72
N CYS A 39 4.50 -7.52 -6.75
CA CYS A 39 5.12 -8.23 -7.87
C CYS A 39 5.99 -9.40 -7.40
N ALA A 40 6.40 -10.25 -8.33
CA ALA A 40 7.07 -11.52 -8.06
C ALA A 40 8.34 -11.36 -7.21
N SER A 41 9.15 -10.30 -7.39
CA SER A 41 10.36 -10.06 -6.61
C SER A 41 10.10 -9.69 -5.15
N PHE A 42 8.93 -9.14 -4.81
CA PHE A 42 8.54 -8.87 -3.43
C PHE A 42 7.75 -10.01 -2.80
N LEU A 43 7.02 -10.77 -3.58
CA LEU A 43 6.40 -11.99 -3.10
C LEU A 43 7.44 -13.08 -2.85
N GLY A 44 8.26 -13.38 -3.87
CA GLY A 44 9.23 -14.47 -3.83
C GLY A 44 8.58 -15.85 -3.72
N PRO A 45 9.35 -16.90 -3.32
CA PRO A 45 8.81 -18.25 -3.16
C PRO A 45 7.81 -18.34 -2.01
N ARG A 46 6.82 -19.24 -2.13
CA ARG A 46 5.84 -19.55 -1.06
C ARG A 46 6.52 -20.33 0.07
N LYS A 47 7.34 -19.64 0.85
CA LYS A 47 8.12 -20.16 1.97
C LYS A 47 8.10 -19.14 3.11
N PRO A 48 8.42 -19.54 4.35
CA PRO A 48 8.65 -18.60 5.43
C PRO A 48 9.61 -17.48 5.00
N THR A 49 9.36 -16.27 5.44
CA THR A 49 10.14 -15.08 5.02
C THR A 49 11.64 -15.27 5.20
N ALA A 50 12.07 -15.87 6.32
CA ALA A 50 13.47 -16.13 6.62
C ALA A 50 14.17 -17.04 5.58
N GLU A 51 13.42 -17.92 4.92
CA GLU A 51 13.93 -18.76 3.83
C GLU A 51 13.82 -18.06 2.48
N ALA A 52 12.71 -17.37 2.25
CA ALA A 52 12.41 -16.70 0.99
C ALA A 52 13.47 -15.64 0.64
N VAL A 53 13.95 -14.86 1.62
CA VAL A 53 15.01 -13.84 1.45
C VAL A 53 16.35 -14.40 1.04
N ASN A 54 16.61 -15.70 1.24
CA ASN A 54 17.84 -16.35 0.76
C ASN A 54 17.81 -16.55 -0.76
N THR A 55 16.63 -16.69 -1.36
CA THR A 55 16.45 -16.85 -2.81
C THR A 55 16.30 -15.49 -3.49
N VAL A 56 15.44 -14.62 -2.93
CA VAL A 56 15.19 -13.27 -3.45
C VAL A 56 15.23 -12.29 -2.28
N ALA A 57 16.27 -11.46 -2.22
CA ALA A 57 16.54 -10.58 -1.06
C ALA A 57 15.39 -9.62 -0.69
N THR A 58 14.53 -9.26 -1.64
CA THR A 58 13.39 -8.36 -1.44
C THR A 58 12.10 -9.08 -1.06
N SER A 59 12.05 -10.41 -1.09
CA SER A 59 10.83 -11.17 -0.90
C SER A 59 10.28 -11.11 0.53
N CYS A 60 8.96 -11.21 0.64
CA CYS A 60 8.24 -11.39 1.90
C CYS A 60 7.82 -12.84 2.11
N GLY A 61 7.88 -13.68 1.07
CA GLY A 61 7.53 -15.09 1.15
C GLY A 61 6.04 -15.32 1.43
N GLN A 62 5.72 -16.30 2.25
CA GLN A 62 4.34 -16.74 2.52
C GLN A 62 3.42 -15.60 2.95
N VAL A 63 3.91 -14.67 3.77
CA VAL A 63 3.11 -13.50 4.23
C VAL A 63 2.54 -12.70 3.05
N GLY A 64 3.34 -12.49 2.00
CA GLY A 64 2.86 -11.78 0.80
C GLY A 64 1.77 -12.57 0.08
N TRP A 65 1.95 -13.88 -0.09
CA TRP A 65 0.97 -14.74 -0.74
C TRP A 65 -0.35 -14.85 0.03
N ASP A 66 -0.28 -14.88 1.36
CA ASP A 66 -1.46 -14.91 2.24
C ASP A 66 -2.27 -13.60 2.20
N THR A 67 -1.62 -12.49 1.81
CA THR A 67 -2.27 -11.17 1.68
C THR A 67 -2.97 -10.99 0.32
N LEU A 68 -2.65 -11.76 -0.72
CA LEU A 68 -3.26 -11.56 -2.05
C LEU A 68 -4.79 -11.66 -2.05
N PRO A 69 -5.44 -12.60 -1.33
CA PRO A 69 -6.91 -12.67 -1.30
C PRO A 69 -7.57 -11.39 -0.77
N THR A 70 -6.97 -10.73 0.23
CA THR A 70 -7.50 -9.48 0.77
C THR A 70 -7.32 -8.32 -0.22
N ILE A 71 -6.15 -8.24 -0.88
CA ILE A 71 -5.90 -7.27 -1.96
C ILE A 71 -6.88 -7.50 -3.11
N ARG A 72 -7.10 -8.75 -3.52
CA ARG A 72 -8.06 -9.09 -4.57
C ARG A 72 -9.46 -8.58 -4.24
N ARG A 73 -9.93 -8.82 -3.01
CA ARG A 73 -11.24 -8.35 -2.56
C ARG A 73 -11.34 -6.82 -2.57
N LEU A 74 -10.29 -6.12 -2.15
CA LEU A 74 -10.21 -4.66 -2.25
C LEU A 74 -10.37 -4.19 -3.69
N LEU A 75 -9.61 -4.80 -4.62
CA LEU A 75 -9.64 -4.46 -6.05
C LEU A 75 -11.00 -4.71 -6.69
N ASP A 76 -11.59 -5.87 -6.42
CA ASP A 76 -12.91 -6.21 -6.96
C ASP A 76 -13.97 -5.21 -6.47
N THR A 77 -13.91 -4.79 -5.20
CA THR A 77 -14.80 -3.78 -4.64
C THR A 77 -14.58 -2.40 -5.26
N ALA A 78 -13.32 -1.99 -5.40
CA ALA A 78 -12.98 -0.70 -6.00
C ALA A 78 -13.42 -0.61 -7.48
N ARG A 79 -13.19 -1.67 -8.24
CA ARG A 79 -13.63 -1.80 -9.64
C ARG A 79 -15.15 -1.75 -9.78
N ALA A 80 -15.87 -2.47 -8.91
CA ALA A 80 -17.33 -2.43 -8.87
C ALA A 80 -17.87 -1.03 -8.53
N ALA A 81 -17.11 -0.23 -7.77
CA ALA A 81 -17.43 1.16 -7.45
C ALA A 81 -16.93 2.16 -8.51
N GLY A 82 -16.34 1.70 -9.63
CA GLY A 82 -15.84 2.53 -10.72
C GLY A 82 -14.63 3.39 -10.36
N LEU A 83 -13.84 2.99 -9.36
CA LEU A 83 -12.67 3.74 -8.95
C LEU A 83 -11.46 3.50 -9.87
N PRO A 84 -10.62 4.52 -10.09
CA PRO A 84 -9.31 4.31 -10.69
C PRO A 84 -8.45 3.38 -9.83
N VAL A 85 -7.84 2.38 -10.47
CA VAL A 85 -6.84 1.50 -9.85
C VAL A 85 -5.50 1.74 -10.54
N ILE A 86 -4.49 2.04 -9.75
CA ILE A 86 -3.14 2.32 -10.23
C ILE A 86 -2.17 1.36 -9.54
N TYR A 87 -1.29 0.78 -10.33
CA TYR A 87 -0.23 -0.08 -9.84
C TYR A 87 1.12 0.62 -9.91
N THR A 88 2.00 0.31 -8.97
CA THR A 88 3.40 0.62 -9.10
C THR A 88 4.23 -0.65 -9.12
N THR A 89 5.35 -0.63 -9.86
CA THR A 89 6.40 -1.64 -9.80
C THR A 89 7.75 -0.94 -9.78
N PRO A 90 8.80 -1.54 -9.17
CA PRO A 90 10.14 -0.97 -9.27
C PRO A 90 10.64 -1.01 -10.73
N THR A 91 11.67 -0.23 -11.03
CA THR A 91 12.45 -0.41 -12.27
C THR A 91 13.50 -1.50 -12.06
N PRO A 92 14.05 -2.10 -13.13
CA PRO A 92 15.16 -3.06 -13.03
C PRO A 92 16.39 -2.51 -12.31
N THR A 93 16.57 -1.19 -12.33
CA THR A 93 17.71 -0.50 -11.68
C THR A 93 17.43 -0.04 -10.25
N THR A 94 16.19 -0.20 -9.76
CA THR A 94 15.84 0.20 -8.39
C THR A 94 16.61 -0.64 -7.38
N ARG A 95 17.44 0.02 -6.55
CA ARG A 95 18.19 -0.62 -5.47
C ARG A 95 17.56 -0.29 -4.13
N THR A 96 17.10 -1.30 -3.44
CA THR A 96 16.56 -1.21 -2.08
C THR A 96 17.33 -2.06 -1.07
N THR A 97 18.29 -2.88 -1.56
CA THR A 97 19.10 -3.80 -0.75
C THR A 97 20.58 -3.70 -1.10
N LYS A 98 21.46 -4.19 -0.20
CA LYS A 98 22.90 -4.31 -0.45
C LYS A 98 23.22 -5.39 -1.49
N LYS A 99 22.36 -6.39 -1.65
CA LYS A 99 22.44 -7.42 -2.69
C LYS A 99 21.72 -6.94 -3.94
N PRO A 100 22.09 -7.39 -5.14
CA PRO A 100 21.31 -7.15 -6.34
C PRO A 100 19.87 -7.60 -6.13
N SER A 101 18.92 -6.70 -6.33
CA SER A 101 17.51 -7.07 -6.38
C SER A 101 17.24 -7.65 -7.78
N ASN A 102 16.67 -8.84 -7.84
CA ASN A 102 16.29 -9.45 -9.11
C ASN A 102 14.97 -8.85 -9.59
N HIS A 103 15.03 -7.62 -10.09
CA HIS A 103 13.89 -6.94 -10.71
C HIS A 103 13.94 -7.06 -12.25
N GLY A 104 14.44 -8.20 -12.78
CA GLY A 104 14.25 -8.54 -14.19
C GLY A 104 12.75 -8.65 -14.53
N GLU A 105 12.41 -8.80 -15.80
CA GLU A 105 11.00 -8.81 -16.26
C GLU A 105 10.13 -9.80 -15.47
N GLU A 106 10.64 -11.00 -15.18
CA GLU A 106 9.96 -11.97 -14.32
C GLU A 106 9.73 -11.45 -12.88
N GLY A 107 10.72 -10.76 -12.32
CA GLY A 107 10.61 -10.18 -10.98
C GLY A 107 9.61 -9.04 -10.88
N LEU A 108 9.32 -8.38 -11.99
CA LEU A 108 8.34 -7.27 -12.08
C LEU A 108 6.92 -7.74 -12.39
N ARG A 109 6.72 -9.02 -12.71
CA ARG A 109 5.40 -9.57 -13.02
C ARG A 109 4.46 -9.45 -11.82
N ILE A 110 3.32 -8.83 -12.04
CA ILE A 110 2.23 -8.78 -11.08
C ILE A 110 1.50 -10.12 -11.15
N PRO A 111 1.21 -10.80 -10.01
CA PRO A 111 0.55 -12.11 -10.02
C PRO A 111 -0.88 -12.00 -10.57
N ASP A 112 -1.33 -13.08 -11.22
CA ASP A 112 -2.62 -13.12 -11.92
C ASP A 112 -3.80 -12.89 -10.98
N GLU A 113 -3.66 -13.27 -9.71
CA GLU A 113 -4.66 -13.08 -8.66
C GLU A 113 -5.06 -11.61 -8.45
N VAL A 114 -4.11 -10.70 -8.71
CA VAL A 114 -4.31 -9.25 -8.52
C VAL A 114 -3.87 -8.45 -9.74
N ALA A 115 -3.84 -9.08 -10.91
CA ALA A 115 -3.38 -8.46 -12.14
C ALA A 115 -4.20 -7.21 -12.53
N PRO A 116 -3.55 -6.21 -13.15
CA PRO A 116 -4.25 -5.05 -13.67
C PRO A 116 -5.23 -5.45 -14.78
N GLN A 117 -6.38 -4.79 -14.81
CA GLN A 117 -7.35 -4.91 -15.90
C GLN A 117 -7.04 -3.93 -17.05
N PRO A 118 -7.58 -4.17 -18.26
CA PRO A 118 -7.41 -3.24 -19.37
C PRO A 118 -7.83 -1.81 -18.99
N GLY A 119 -6.94 -0.84 -19.21
CA GLY A 119 -7.15 0.56 -18.86
C GLY A 119 -6.63 0.97 -17.49
N GLU A 120 -6.24 0.05 -16.61
CA GLU A 120 -5.58 0.36 -15.35
C GLU A 120 -4.11 0.72 -15.57
N LEU A 121 -3.65 1.76 -14.87
CA LEU A 121 -2.30 2.30 -15.07
C LEU A 121 -1.27 1.50 -14.26
N VAL A 122 -0.16 1.12 -14.90
CA VAL A 122 1.02 0.55 -14.24
C VAL A 122 2.20 1.50 -14.38
N ILE A 123 2.70 2.00 -13.25
CA ILE A 123 3.82 2.94 -13.19
C ILE A 123 5.09 2.22 -12.75
N ARG A 124 6.13 2.29 -13.55
CA ARG A 124 7.49 1.86 -13.15
C ARG A 124 8.18 3.02 -12.43
N LYS A 125 8.47 2.85 -11.15
CA LYS A 125 9.06 3.89 -10.30
C LYS A 125 10.53 3.63 -9.98
N PRO A 126 11.39 4.65 -10.06
CA PRO A 126 12.83 4.49 -9.81
C PRO A 126 13.19 4.44 -8.32
N LYS A 127 12.31 4.86 -7.44
CA LYS A 127 12.53 4.97 -5.99
C LYS A 127 11.37 4.37 -5.20
N ALA A 128 11.45 4.42 -3.87
CA ALA A 128 10.45 3.81 -2.98
C ALA A 128 9.05 4.40 -3.17
N SER A 129 8.94 5.71 -3.26
CA SER A 129 7.65 6.39 -3.46
C SER A 129 7.11 6.21 -4.88
N GLY A 130 5.81 6.01 -5.00
CA GLY A 130 5.08 6.03 -6.27
C GLY A 130 5.05 7.41 -6.93
N PHE A 131 5.36 8.48 -6.20
CA PHE A 131 5.29 9.85 -6.69
C PHE A 131 6.63 10.38 -7.23
N LEU A 132 7.76 9.95 -6.62
CA LEU A 132 9.06 10.53 -6.94
C LEU A 132 9.50 10.15 -8.36
N ASP A 133 9.79 11.17 -9.16
CA ASP A 133 10.20 11.05 -10.57
C ASP A 133 9.21 10.25 -11.43
N THR A 134 7.89 10.36 -11.12
CA THR A 134 6.81 9.76 -11.89
C THR A 134 5.73 10.82 -12.23
N GLY A 135 4.84 10.47 -13.15
CA GLY A 135 3.70 11.33 -13.48
C GLY A 135 2.47 11.13 -12.57
N LEU A 136 2.58 10.38 -11.46
CA LEU A 136 1.43 9.95 -10.67
C LEU A 136 0.59 11.11 -10.13
N ALA A 137 1.21 12.13 -9.52
CA ALA A 137 0.49 13.28 -8.97
C ALA A 137 -0.30 14.04 -10.05
N THR A 138 0.31 14.25 -11.21
CA THR A 138 -0.34 14.90 -12.36
C THR A 138 -1.50 14.06 -12.89
N TYR A 139 -1.31 12.75 -13.01
CA TYR A 139 -2.35 11.83 -13.44
C TYR A 139 -3.56 11.87 -12.49
N LEU A 140 -3.34 11.71 -11.20
CA LEU A 140 -4.39 11.71 -10.17
C LEU A 140 -5.19 13.02 -10.17
N ARG A 141 -4.50 14.17 -10.23
CA ARG A 141 -5.16 15.48 -10.31
C ARG A 141 -6.01 15.65 -11.57
N LYS A 142 -5.52 15.18 -12.72
CA LYS A 142 -6.30 15.19 -13.97
C LYS A 142 -7.57 14.34 -13.90
N GLN A 143 -7.53 13.24 -13.13
CA GLN A 143 -8.70 12.40 -12.86
C GLN A 143 -9.63 12.99 -11.77
N GLY A 144 -9.25 14.12 -11.17
CA GLY A 144 -9.99 14.76 -10.09
C GLY A 144 -9.96 13.96 -8.79
N VAL A 145 -8.96 13.10 -8.61
CA VAL A 145 -8.77 12.33 -7.37
C VAL A 145 -8.41 13.25 -6.23
N ASP A 146 -9.05 13.06 -5.07
CA ASP A 146 -8.84 13.81 -3.84
C ASP A 146 -8.27 12.95 -2.70
N SER A 147 -8.37 11.65 -2.82
CA SER A 147 -7.93 10.73 -1.77
C SER A 147 -7.37 9.43 -2.33
N LEU A 148 -6.49 8.79 -1.54
CA LEU A 148 -5.79 7.58 -1.92
C LEU A 148 -6.13 6.44 -0.96
N ILE A 149 -6.44 5.27 -1.50
CA ILE A 149 -6.57 4.02 -0.77
C ILE A 149 -5.33 3.19 -1.13
N THR A 150 -4.36 3.14 -0.22
CA THR A 150 -3.03 2.57 -0.48
C THR A 150 -2.92 1.17 0.12
N CYS A 151 -2.40 0.22 -0.66
CA CYS A 151 -2.13 -1.16 -0.24
C CYS A 151 -0.84 -1.68 -0.88
N GLY A 152 -0.37 -2.86 -0.48
CA GLY A 152 0.77 -3.56 -1.09
C GLY A 152 1.99 -3.70 -0.19
N VAL A 153 3.20 -3.58 -0.77
CA VAL A 153 4.49 -3.93 -0.12
C VAL A 153 5.60 -2.90 -0.40
N SER A 154 6.56 -2.75 0.49
CA SER A 154 6.52 -3.19 1.88
C SER A 154 5.94 -2.07 2.74
N THR A 155 5.20 -2.43 3.75
CA THR A 155 4.52 -1.46 4.63
C THR A 155 5.49 -0.39 5.14
N SER A 156 6.67 -0.80 5.62
CA SER A 156 7.72 0.11 6.12
C SER A 156 8.55 0.81 5.04
N GLY A 157 8.36 0.43 3.79
CA GLY A 157 9.15 0.92 2.66
C GLY A 157 8.28 1.69 1.65
N CYS A 158 7.98 1.02 0.53
CA CYS A 158 7.33 1.67 -0.60
C CYS A 158 5.90 2.13 -0.30
N VAL A 159 5.13 1.39 0.52
CA VAL A 159 3.80 1.82 0.98
C VAL A 159 3.92 3.09 1.81
N ARG A 160 4.79 3.09 2.84
CA ARG A 160 5.02 4.26 3.68
C ARG A 160 5.50 5.46 2.87
N ALA A 161 6.49 5.27 1.99
CA ALA A 161 7.00 6.35 1.16
C ALA A 161 5.92 6.95 0.26
N THR A 162 5.08 6.10 -0.36
CA THR A 162 3.98 6.55 -1.21
C THR A 162 2.90 7.28 -0.39
N ALA A 163 2.58 6.80 0.81
CA ALA A 163 1.61 7.44 1.68
C ALA A 163 2.07 8.84 2.14
N VAL A 164 3.34 8.97 2.56
CA VAL A 164 3.93 10.25 2.99
C VAL A 164 3.98 11.27 1.84
N ASP A 165 4.38 10.83 0.63
CA ASP A 165 4.39 11.72 -0.52
C ASP A 165 2.97 12.05 -0.99
N GLY A 166 2.03 11.10 -0.93
CA GLY A 166 0.62 11.37 -1.19
C GLY A 166 0.06 12.46 -0.30
N PHE A 167 0.33 12.37 1.01
CA PHE A 167 0.01 13.42 1.98
C PHE A 167 0.70 14.75 1.63
N SER A 168 1.99 14.72 1.27
CA SER A 168 2.76 15.92 0.87
C SER A 168 2.25 16.56 -0.42
N HIS A 169 1.57 15.78 -1.26
CA HIS A 169 0.86 16.24 -2.46
C HIS A 169 -0.60 16.65 -2.19
N GLU A 170 -0.99 16.78 -0.92
CA GLU A 170 -2.32 17.23 -0.46
C GLU A 170 -3.46 16.23 -0.76
N PHE A 171 -3.15 14.96 -0.96
CA PHE A 171 -4.19 13.92 -0.98
C PHE A 171 -4.53 13.48 0.45
N THR A 172 -5.80 13.23 0.72
CA THR A 172 -6.21 12.46 1.90
C THR A 172 -5.78 11.00 1.72
N VAL A 173 -5.01 10.44 2.65
CA VAL A 173 -4.43 9.12 2.49
C VAL A 173 -5.03 8.11 3.46
N PHE A 174 -5.48 6.98 2.93
CA PHE A 174 -5.90 5.80 3.68
C PHE A 174 -4.95 4.64 3.37
N VAL A 175 -4.54 3.92 4.41
CA VAL A 175 -3.71 2.71 4.28
C VAL A 175 -4.53 1.53 4.78
N VAL A 176 -4.77 0.54 3.91
CA VAL A 176 -5.57 -0.65 4.24
C VAL A 176 -4.65 -1.68 4.88
N GLU A 177 -4.71 -1.81 6.20
CA GLU A 177 -3.76 -2.63 6.97
C GLU A 177 -3.74 -4.09 6.54
N ASP A 178 -4.93 -4.69 6.29
CA ASP A 178 -5.09 -6.09 5.87
C ASP A 178 -4.61 -6.36 4.43
N CYS A 179 -4.40 -5.31 3.67
CA CYS A 179 -3.92 -5.35 2.28
C CYS A 179 -2.46 -4.91 2.16
N CYS A 180 -1.78 -4.70 3.29
CA CYS A 180 -0.36 -4.36 3.35
C CYS A 180 0.44 -5.50 3.99
N PHE A 181 1.67 -5.72 3.51
CA PHE A 181 2.56 -6.72 4.10
C PHE A 181 4.02 -6.28 4.10
N ASP A 182 4.81 -6.92 4.96
CA ASP A 182 6.23 -6.65 5.12
C ASP A 182 6.99 -7.93 5.52
N ARG A 183 8.31 -7.90 5.43
CA ARG A 183 9.19 -8.98 5.90
C ARG A 183 9.24 -9.10 7.41
N SER A 184 8.94 -8.04 8.12
CA SER A 184 8.97 -7.96 9.58
C SER A 184 7.65 -7.45 10.11
N GLN A 185 7.01 -8.22 10.98
CA GLN A 185 5.78 -7.80 11.65
C GLN A 185 6.00 -6.57 12.53
N PHE A 186 7.19 -6.44 13.13
CA PHE A 186 7.54 -5.24 13.90
C PHE A 186 7.58 -3.99 13.03
N PHE A 187 8.28 -4.03 11.90
CA PHE A 187 8.34 -2.88 10.99
C PHE A 187 7.00 -2.58 10.33
N HIS A 188 6.21 -3.62 10.01
CA HIS A 188 4.83 -3.44 9.55
C HIS A 188 4.01 -2.64 10.56
N ASN A 189 3.94 -3.12 11.81
CA ASN A 189 3.15 -2.49 12.86
C ASN A 189 3.64 -1.08 13.21
N ALA A 190 4.95 -0.89 13.38
CA ALA A 190 5.54 0.41 13.68
C ALA A 190 5.25 1.44 12.57
N SER A 191 5.31 1.01 11.30
CA SER A 191 5.03 1.88 10.17
C SER A 191 3.55 2.23 10.04
N LEU A 192 2.65 1.29 10.31
CA LEU A 192 1.22 1.59 10.37
C LEU A 192 0.92 2.62 11.48
N TYR A 193 1.55 2.46 12.67
CA TYR A 193 1.40 3.44 13.74
C TYR A 193 1.90 4.81 13.33
N ASP A 194 3.12 4.91 12.78
CA ASP A 194 3.73 6.16 12.35
C ASP A 194 2.91 6.86 11.26
N MET A 195 2.44 6.10 10.27
CA MET A 195 1.57 6.65 9.22
C MET A 195 0.24 7.14 9.79
N ASN A 196 -0.40 6.36 10.67
CA ASN A 196 -1.67 6.74 11.29
C ASN A 196 -1.53 7.99 12.17
N ALA A 197 -0.40 8.13 12.85
CA ALA A 197 -0.18 9.27 13.72
C ALA A 197 -0.08 10.60 12.96
N LYS A 198 0.42 10.61 11.71
CA LYS A 198 0.88 11.86 11.07
C LYS A 198 0.42 12.08 9.63
N TYR A 199 0.26 11.04 8.82
CA TYR A 199 0.17 11.17 7.36
C TYR A 199 -1.07 10.55 6.74
N ALA A 200 -1.64 9.55 7.39
CA ALA A 200 -2.71 8.76 6.82
C ALA A 200 -3.71 8.30 7.89
N THR A 201 -4.86 7.83 7.47
CA THR A 201 -5.74 7.05 8.33
C THR A 201 -5.55 5.56 8.01
N VAL A 202 -5.14 4.77 9.00
CA VAL A 202 -5.06 3.31 8.86
C VAL A 202 -6.44 2.71 9.07
N VAL A 203 -6.91 1.99 8.06
CA VAL A 203 -8.24 1.39 8.01
C VAL A 203 -8.14 -0.12 7.77
N THR A 204 -9.21 -0.85 8.11
CA THR A 204 -9.35 -2.26 7.74
C THR A 204 -9.92 -2.40 6.33
N LEU A 205 -9.77 -3.60 5.74
CA LEU A 205 -10.46 -3.97 4.51
C LEU A 205 -11.97 -3.85 4.67
N GLU A 206 -12.55 -4.28 5.80
CA GLU A 206 -14.00 -4.20 6.05
C GLU A 206 -14.50 -2.76 6.08
N GLU A 207 -13.79 -1.85 6.74
CA GLU A 207 -14.13 -0.41 6.74
C GLU A 207 -14.09 0.15 5.31
N THR A 208 -13.08 -0.23 4.54
CA THR A 208 -12.92 0.22 3.15
C THR A 208 -14.02 -0.34 2.25
N VAL A 209 -14.33 -1.63 2.35
CA VAL A 209 -15.41 -2.28 1.59
C VAL A 209 -16.77 -1.64 1.92
N ALA A 210 -17.06 -1.40 3.19
CA ALA A 210 -18.28 -0.74 3.61
C ALA A 210 -18.44 0.65 2.98
N PHE A 211 -17.39 1.47 3.04
CA PHE A 211 -17.36 2.79 2.42
C PHE A 211 -17.59 2.71 0.90
N LEU A 212 -16.85 1.87 0.19
CA LEU A 212 -16.95 1.75 -1.27
C LEU A 212 -18.30 1.21 -1.73
N THR A 213 -18.88 0.28 -0.97
CA THR A 213 -20.21 -0.29 -1.28
C THR A 213 -21.32 0.76 -1.11
N THR A 214 -21.25 1.59 -0.07
CA THR A 214 -22.21 2.67 0.14
C THR A 214 -22.11 3.70 -0.98
N ARG A 215 -20.90 4.12 -1.33
CA ARG A 215 -20.65 5.04 -2.42
C ARG A 215 -21.17 4.54 -3.79
N ALA A 216 -20.97 3.25 -4.09
CA ALA A 216 -21.47 2.67 -5.34
C ALA A 216 -23.02 2.75 -5.45
N LYS A 217 -23.72 2.62 -4.33
CA LYS A 217 -25.19 2.75 -4.28
C LYS A 217 -25.68 4.19 -4.45
N GLU A 218 -24.90 5.16 -3.99
CA GLU A 218 -25.24 6.60 -4.11
C GLU A 218 -24.97 7.13 -5.54
N ALA A 219 -24.13 6.46 -6.31
CA ALA A 219 -23.77 6.83 -7.68
C ALA A 219 -24.63 6.15 -8.76
N ALA A 220 -25.44 5.16 -8.40
CA ALA A 220 -26.32 4.38 -9.27
C ALA A 220 -27.73 4.98 -9.35
#